data_b8dd7e58cce824ea2a3883cfc09c9590
#
_entry.id   b8dd7e58cce824ea2a3883cfc09c9590
#
_cell.length_a   1.000
_cell.length_b   1.000
_cell.length_c   1.000
_cell.angle_alpha   90.00
_cell.angle_beta   90.00
_cell.angle_gamma   90.00
#
_symmetry.space_group_name_H-M   'P 1'
#
loop_
_entity.id
_entity.type
_entity.pdbx_description
1 polymer ?
#
loop_
_entity_poly.entity_id
_entity_poly.type
_entity_poly.pdbx_seq_one_letter_code
_entity_poly.pdbx_strand_id
1 'polypeptide(L)'
;SESDGAWKAEYDGGPMAPCIKLGYGTGATPTLMGFGNDEDKLVVITDGAKRMKLVAFWRDAIPADAKPVDSGNKRLAGTFDITCGLPASTEWVQSEQSVVTAGYDAFVVNNISQTTEKINDKIIGVLAIGPTIETPRGVECVSWNTKENKWAAKWTRADVSSPSMI
;
A
#
# COMPACT_ATOMS: atom_id res chain seq x y z
N SER A 1 16.35 -16.13 13.05
CA SER A 1 16.28 -15.37 14.32
C SER A 1 16.80 -13.94 14.08
N GLU A 2 16.52 -13.02 14.98
CA GLU A 2 17.03 -11.65 14.89
C GLU A 2 18.58 -11.61 14.90
N SER A 3 19.22 -12.61 15.51
CA SER A 3 20.67 -12.79 15.47
C SER A 3 21.23 -12.98 14.06
N ASP A 4 20.40 -13.42 13.13
CA ASP A 4 20.78 -13.65 11.73
C ASP A 4 20.35 -12.49 10.81
N GLY A 5 20.01 -11.34 11.39
CA GLY A 5 19.52 -10.17 10.67
C GLY A 5 18.03 -10.21 10.33
N ALA A 6 17.32 -11.26 10.73
CA ALA A 6 15.87 -11.32 10.60
C ALA A 6 15.19 -10.38 11.61
N TRP A 7 14.07 -9.77 11.23
CA TRP A 7 13.28 -8.93 12.11
C TRP A 7 11.79 -9.20 11.95
N LYS A 8 11.03 -8.82 12.95
CA LYS A 8 9.56 -8.85 12.95
C LYS A 8 9.05 -7.45 13.27
N ALA A 9 8.03 -7.03 12.58
CA ALA A 9 7.31 -5.79 12.88
C ALA A 9 5.80 -6.02 12.76
N GLU A 10 5.05 -5.29 13.54
CA GLU A 10 3.59 -5.29 13.49
C GLU A 10 3.12 -3.96 12.86
N TYR A 11 1.94 -3.98 12.25
CA TYR A 11 1.30 -2.80 11.71
C TYR A 11 -0.23 -2.94 11.85
N ASP A 12 -0.93 -1.81 11.88
CA ASP A 12 -2.38 -1.81 11.83
C ASP A 12 -2.86 -2.15 10.41
N GLY A 13 -3.31 -3.38 10.23
CA GLY A 13 -3.86 -3.89 8.97
C GLY A 13 -5.30 -3.46 8.70
N GLY A 14 -5.87 -2.65 9.56
CA GLY A 14 -7.28 -2.30 9.53
C GLY A 14 -8.17 -3.36 10.19
N PRO A 15 -9.49 -3.14 10.26
CA PRO A 15 -10.41 -4.09 10.84
C PRO A 15 -10.42 -5.40 10.02
N MET A 16 -10.66 -6.52 10.71
CA MET A 16 -10.91 -7.79 10.06
C MET A 16 -12.26 -7.72 9.35
N ALA A 17 -12.23 -7.24 8.13
CA ALA A 17 -13.40 -7.12 7.27
C ALA A 17 -13.17 -7.93 6.01
N PRO A 18 -14.22 -8.32 5.30
CA PRO A 18 -14.05 -8.85 3.96
C PRO A 18 -13.17 -7.92 3.14
N CYS A 19 -12.12 -8.46 2.55
CA CYS A 19 -11.25 -7.71 1.67
C CYS A 19 -10.93 -8.56 0.43
N ILE A 20 -10.52 -7.92 -0.64
CA ILE A 20 -10.17 -8.58 -1.90
C ILE A 20 -8.91 -9.47 -1.78
N LYS A 21 -8.15 -9.33 -0.71
CA LYS A 21 -6.87 -10.02 -0.49
C LYS A 21 -6.98 -11.42 0.11
N LEU A 22 -8.16 -12.01 0.11
CA LEU A 22 -8.43 -13.37 0.62
C LEU A 22 -7.89 -13.63 2.04
N GLY A 23 -7.72 -12.59 2.85
CA GLY A 23 -7.18 -12.72 4.20
C GLY A 23 -7.12 -11.40 4.94
N TYR A 24 -6.60 -11.45 6.15
CA TYR A 24 -6.38 -10.29 7.00
C TYR A 24 -5.03 -9.66 6.70
N GLY A 25 -4.99 -8.32 6.64
CA GLY A 25 -3.77 -7.55 6.38
C GLY A 25 -3.41 -7.48 4.89
N THR A 26 -2.12 -7.41 4.59
CA THR A 26 -1.65 -7.37 3.20
C THR A 26 -1.72 -8.74 2.54
N GLY A 27 -2.29 -8.83 1.35
CA GLY A 27 -2.18 -10.00 0.47
C GLY A 27 -1.10 -9.82 -0.61
N ALA A 28 -0.55 -8.61 -0.73
CA ALA A 28 0.44 -8.27 -1.72
C ALA A 28 1.85 -8.75 -1.33
N THR A 29 2.68 -9.06 -2.32
CA THR A 29 4.09 -9.35 -2.09
C THR A 29 4.79 -8.06 -1.64
N PRO A 30 5.58 -8.10 -0.55
CA PRO A 30 6.38 -6.96 -0.14
C PRO A 30 7.36 -6.53 -1.22
N THR A 31 7.46 -5.23 -1.47
CA THR A 31 8.38 -4.64 -2.45
C THR A 31 9.52 -3.93 -1.74
N LEU A 32 10.72 -4.09 -2.25
CA LEU A 32 11.90 -3.42 -1.72
C LEU A 32 12.08 -2.05 -2.38
N MET A 33 12.48 -1.07 -1.59
CA MET A 33 12.79 0.30 -2.03
C MET A 33 14.14 0.72 -1.44
N GLY A 34 14.94 1.42 -2.23
CA GLY A 34 16.31 1.80 -1.88
C GLY A 34 17.30 0.63 -1.98
N PHE A 35 18.36 0.80 -2.76
CA PHE A 35 19.35 -0.23 -3.05
C PHE A 35 20.77 0.35 -3.05
N GLY A 36 21.77 -0.51 -2.96
CA GLY A 36 23.17 -0.11 -3.04
C GLY A 36 23.52 0.96 -2.01
N ASN A 37 23.89 2.14 -2.48
CA ASN A 37 24.28 3.29 -1.65
C ASN A 37 23.13 4.24 -1.33
N ASP A 38 21.88 3.86 -1.65
CA ASP A 38 20.72 4.66 -1.27
C ASP A 38 20.65 4.88 0.23
N GLU A 39 20.25 6.08 0.64
CA GLU A 39 20.22 6.54 2.02
C GLU A 39 19.28 5.68 2.88
N ASP A 40 18.03 5.52 2.40
CA ASP A 40 17.03 4.73 3.08
C ASP A 40 16.76 3.41 2.35
N LYS A 41 16.57 2.36 3.13
CA LYS A 41 16.23 1.03 2.61
C LYS A 41 14.98 0.53 3.30
N LEU A 42 13.95 0.35 2.49
CA LEU A 42 12.60 0.09 2.96
C LEU A 42 12.03 -1.22 2.40
N VAL A 43 11.09 -1.77 3.14
CA VAL A 43 10.12 -2.76 2.67
C VAL A 43 8.76 -2.08 2.63
N VAL A 44 8.08 -2.14 1.50
CA VAL A 44 6.83 -1.42 1.27
C VAL A 44 5.71 -2.40 0.95
N ILE A 45 4.56 -2.19 1.57
CA ILE A 45 3.33 -2.96 1.36
C ILE A 45 2.11 -2.04 1.34
N THR A 46 1.00 -2.51 0.79
CA THR A 46 -0.33 -1.96 1.10
C THR A 46 -0.98 -2.76 2.21
N ASP A 47 -1.71 -2.13 3.13
CA ASP A 47 -2.45 -2.84 4.18
C ASP A 47 -3.81 -3.38 3.68
N GLY A 48 -4.59 -3.98 4.58
CA GLY A 48 -5.92 -4.55 4.30
C GLY A 48 -7.10 -3.69 4.74
N ALA A 49 -6.89 -2.42 5.08
CA ALA A 49 -7.97 -1.53 5.47
C ALA A 49 -8.95 -1.27 4.31
N LYS A 50 -10.20 -0.90 4.62
CA LYS A 50 -11.18 -0.50 3.59
C LYS A 50 -10.64 0.60 2.69
N ARG A 51 -10.00 1.60 3.28
CA ARG A 51 -9.13 2.54 2.57
C ARG A 51 -7.70 2.19 2.95
N MET A 52 -7.02 1.53 2.03
CA MET A 52 -5.67 1.03 2.27
C MET A 52 -4.69 2.14 2.57
N LYS A 53 -3.70 1.81 3.39
CA LYS A 53 -2.51 2.62 3.59
C LYS A 53 -1.33 1.99 2.86
N LEU A 54 -0.45 2.81 2.37
CA LEU A 54 0.91 2.41 2.03
C LEU A 54 1.72 2.38 3.33
N VAL A 55 2.39 1.28 3.60
CA VAL A 55 3.14 1.04 4.83
C VAL A 55 4.59 0.75 4.47
N ALA A 56 5.51 1.49 5.06
CA ALA A 56 6.95 1.27 4.90
C ALA A 56 7.58 0.82 6.21
N PHE A 57 8.49 -0.13 6.11
CA PHE A 57 9.34 -0.59 7.21
C PHE A 57 10.80 -0.35 6.87
N TRP A 58 11.60 0.02 7.85
CA TRP A 58 13.05 0.02 7.71
C TRP A 58 13.53 -1.42 7.44
N ARG A 59 14.18 -1.63 6.30
CA ARG A 59 14.65 -2.96 5.90
C ARG A 59 15.90 -3.39 6.64
N ASP A 60 16.88 -2.51 6.65
CA ASP A 60 18.21 -2.78 7.23
C ASP A 60 18.35 -2.08 8.60
N ALA A 61 19.21 -1.11 8.73
CA ALA A 61 19.33 -0.30 9.94
C ALA A 61 18.16 0.70 10.07
N ILE A 62 17.73 0.94 11.30
CA ILE A 62 16.81 2.03 11.61
C ILE A 62 17.66 3.29 11.77
N PRO A 63 17.43 4.38 11.02
CA PRO A 63 18.16 5.63 11.20
C PRO A 63 18.07 6.13 12.64
N ALA A 64 19.19 6.68 13.15
CA ALA A 64 19.26 7.13 14.55
C ALA A 64 18.32 8.30 14.87
N ASP A 65 17.97 9.09 13.85
CA ASP A 65 17.03 10.21 13.90
C ASP A 65 15.61 9.85 13.49
N ALA A 66 15.35 8.59 13.13
CA ALA A 66 14.02 8.12 12.76
C ALA A 66 13.03 8.34 13.91
N LYS A 67 11.96 9.08 13.61
CA LYS A 67 10.87 9.28 14.55
C LYS A 67 9.92 8.09 14.45
N PRO A 68 9.58 7.43 15.56
CA PRO A 68 8.59 6.37 15.53
C PRO A 68 7.24 6.91 15.02
N VAL A 69 6.66 6.23 14.05
CA VAL A 69 5.29 6.51 13.57
C VAL A 69 4.28 6.04 14.63
N ASP A 70 4.62 4.97 15.32
CA ASP A 70 3.87 4.42 16.44
C ASP A 70 4.83 4.16 17.61
N SER A 71 4.40 4.50 18.81
CA SER A 71 5.21 4.44 20.04
C SER A 71 5.76 3.05 20.37
N GLY A 72 5.21 1.98 19.77
CA GLY A 72 5.63 0.61 20.00
C GLY A 72 6.49 -0.02 18.90
N ASN A 73 6.55 0.56 17.70
CA ASN A 73 7.15 -0.08 16.55
C ASN A 73 8.20 0.80 15.85
N LYS A 74 9.43 0.70 16.32
CA LYS A 74 10.55 1.45 15.72
C LYS A 74 10.88 1.03 14.28
N ARG A 75 10.46 -0.17 13.85
CA ARG A 75 10.70 -0.68 12.50
C ARG A 75 9.73 -0.07 11.49
N LEU A 76 8.57 0.44 11.94
CA LEU A 76 7.63 1.14 11.08
C LEU A 76 8.20 2.51 10.70
N ALA A 77 8.56 2.66 9.42
CA ALA A 77 9.16 3.88 8.90
C ALA A 77 8.12 4.96 8.59
N GLY A 78 6.98 4.57 8.02
CA GLY A 78 5.93 5.49 7.67
C GLY A 78 4.67 4.83 7.15
N THR A 79 3.55 5.55 7.26
CA THR A 79 2.27 5.18 6.64
C THR A 79 1.75 6.34 5.80
N PHE A 80 0.95 6.05 4.79
CA PHE A 80 0.32 7.05 3.94
C PHE A 80 -1.07 6.57 3.49
N ASP A 81 -2.08 7.38 3.71
CA ASP A 81 -3.46 7.08 3.32
C ASP A 81 -3.60 7.19 1.80
N ILE A 82 -3.87 6.08 1.13
CA ILE A 82 -4.03 6.02 -0.31
C ILE A 82 -5.45 6.41 -0.70
N THR A 83 -5.56 7.32 -1.65
CA THR A 83 -6.84 7.81 -2.18
C THR A 83 -7.11 7.33 -3.61
N CYS A 84 -6.05 7.09 -4.37
CA CYS A 84 -6.10 6.84 -5.82
C CYS A 84 -6.86 7.95 -6.59
N GLY A 85 -6.92 9.18 -6.03
CA GLY A 85 -7.67 10.30 -6.58
C GLY A 85 -9.19 10.18 -6.44
N LEU A 86 -9.69 9.15 -5.76
CA LEU A 86 -11.11 8.92 -5.55
C LEU A 86 -11.65 9.84 -4.44
N PRO A 87 -12.95 10.20 -4.49
CA PRO A 87 -13.58 11.06 -3.49
C PRO A 87 -13.38 10.55 -2.05
N ALA A 88 -13.34 11.46 -1.09
CA ALA A 88 -13.23 11.11 0.32
C ALA A 88 -14.40 10.25 0.83
N SER A 89 -15.56 10.37 0.19
CA SER A 89 -16.76 9.56 0.45
C SER A 89 -16.66 8.12 -0.06
N THR A 90 -15.63 7.79 -0.88
CA THR A 90 -15.42 6.43 -1.35
C THR A 90 -15.04 5.54 -0.18
N GLU A 91 -15.90 4.56 0.12
CA GLU A 91 -15.71 3.69 1.29
C GLU A 91 -14.56 2.71 1.11
N TRP A 92 -14.35 2.23 -0.12
CA TRP A 92 -13.40 1.16 -0.41
C TRP A 92 -12.36 1.60 -1.43
N VAL A 93 -11.12 1.58 -1.03
CA VAL A 93 -9.95 1.77 -1.89
C VAL A 93 -8.93 0.70 -1.49
N GLN A 94 -8.84 -0.36 -2.27
CA GLN A 94 -7.97 -1.50 -1.96
C GLN A 94 -7.24 -1.98 -3.20
N SER A 95 -6.09 -2.59 -3.01
CA SER A 95 -5.33 -3.26 -4.06
C SER A 95 -4.92 -4.65 -3.60
N GLU A 96 -5.02 -5.63 -4.50
CA GLU A 96 -4.38 -6.94 -4.36
C GLU A 96 -2.99 -6.97 -4.98
N GLN A 97 -2.62 -5.92 -5.70
CA GLN A 97 -1.35 -5.81 -6.39
C GLN A 97 -0.23 -5.41 -5.45
N SER A 98 0.96 -5.92 -5.73
CA SER A 98 2.17 -5.45 -5.05
C SER A 98 2.48 -4.01 -5.45
N VAL A 99 3.07 -3.26 -4.55
CA VAL A 99 3.53 -1.90 -4.83
C VAL A 99 4.65 -1.94 -5.87
N VAL A 100 4.60 -1.09 -6.89
CA VAL A 100 5.73 -0.90 -7.80
C VAL A 100 6.57 0.27 -7.31
N THR A 101 7.88 0.10 -7.28
CA THR A 101 8.82 1.14 -6.83
C THR A 101 9.82 1.50 -7.92
N ALA A 102 10.15 2.80 -8.01
CA ALA A 102 11.20 3.32 -8.88
C ALA A 102 11.95 4.43 -8.12
N GLY A 103 13.21 4.15 -7.73
CA GLY A 103 13.90 5.00 -6.77
C GLY A 103 13.11 5.05 -5.46
N TYR A 104 12.75 6.26 -5.04
CA TYR A 104 11.91 6.49 -3.86
C TYR A 104 10.44 6.77 -4.20
N ASP A 105 10.01 6.56 -5.42
CA ASP A 105 8.61 6.61 -5.80
C ASP A 105 7.94 5.25 -5.62
N ALA A 106 6.71 5.25 -5.12
CA ALA A 106 5.85 4.09 -4.99
C ALA A 106 4.55 4.33 -5.77
N PHE A 107 4.18 3.36 -6.59
CA PHE A 107 2.97 3.40 -7.40
C PHE A 107 2.01 2.31 -6.95
N VAL A 108 0.75 2.70 -6.74
CA VAL A 108 -0.34 1.83 -6.30
C VAL A 108 -1.58 2.03 -7.16
N VAL A 109 -2.40 1.00 -7.23
CA VAL A 109 -3.67 1.02 -7.99
C VAL A 109 -4.83 0.63 -7.07
N ASN A 110 -6.03 1.06 -7.43
CA ASN A 110 -7.25 0.55 -6.83
C ASN A 110 -7.83 -0.58 -7.68
N ASN A 111 -8.12 -1.72 -7.06
CA ASN A 111 -8.75 -2.88 -7.72
C ASN A 111 -10.21 -3.07 -7.32
N ILE A 112 -10.78 -2.21 -6.47
CA ILE A 112 -12.19 -2.29 -6.09
C ILE A 112 -13.06 -1.46 -7.03
N SER A 113 -14.09 -2.11 -7.61
CA SER A 113 -15.12 -1.40 -8.35
C SER A 113 -15.91 -0.45 -7.45
N GLN A 114 -16.23 0.73 -7.98
CA GLN A 114 -17.06 1.71 -7.30
C GLN A 114 -18.55 1.57 -7.64
N THR A 115 -18.88 0.76 -8.64
CA THR A 115 -20.25 0.63 -9.17
C THR A 115 -21.08 -0.44 -8.47
N THR A 116 -20.47 -1.30 -7.67
CA THR A 116 -21.19 -2.30 -6.89
C THR A 116 -21.12 -1.99 -5.40
N GLU A 117 -22.25 -2.09 -4.72
CA GLU A 117 -22.37 -1.84 -3.29
C GLU A 117 -22.20 -3.12 -2.46
N LYS A 118 -22.47 -4.28 -3.05
CA LYS A 118 -22.37 -5.56 -2.36
C LYS A 118 -20.91 -5.98 -2.24
N ILE A 119 -20.46 -6.26 -1.01
CA ILE A 119 -19.06 -6.61 -0.76
C ILE A 119 -18.61 -7.87 -1.51
N ASN A 120 -19.48 -8.87 -1.63
CA ASN A 120 -19.17 -10.08 -2.40
C ASN A 120 -18.94 -9.77 -3.88
N ASP A 121 -19.73 -8.86 -4.44
CA ASP A 121 -19.54 -8.43 -5.83
C ASP A 121 -18.24 -7.61 -5.99
N LYS A 122 -17.86 -6.83 -4.98
CA LYS A 122 -16.57 -6.13 -4.95
C LYS A 122 -15.39 -7.11 -4.98
N ILE A 123 -15.47 -8.17 -4.19
CA ILE A 123 -14.42 -9.20 -4.13
C ILE A 123 -14.37 -9.99 -5.44
N ILE A 124 -15.52 -10.45 -5.94
CA ILE A 124 -15.60 -11.19 -7.19
C ILE A 124 -15.21 -10.32 -8.38
N GLY A 125 -15.55 -9.03 -8.34
CA GLY A 125 -15.21 -8.07 -9.38
C GLY A 125 -13.72 -7.96 -9.67
N VAL A 126 -12.86 -8.16 -8.66
CA VAL A 126 -11.40 -8.20 -8.85
C VAL A 126 -10.97 -9.42 -9.67
N LEU A 127 -11.63 -10.57 -9.45
CA LEU A 127 -11.32 -11.83 -10.12
C LEU A 127 -12.02 -11.96 -11.47
N ALA A 128 -13.13 -11.26 -11.67
CA ALA A 128 -14.01 -11.38 -12.82
C ALA A 128 -14.14 -10.07 -13.60
N ILE A 129 -13.09 -9.26 -13.61
CA ILE A 129 -13.04 -8.02 -14.42
C ILE A 129 -13.25 -8.40 -15.88
N GLY A 130 -14.34 -7.94 -16.42
CA GLY A 130 -14.72 -8.30 -17.78
C GLY A 130 -15.95 -7.52 -18.22
N PRO A 131 -16.67 -7.99 -19.24
CA PRO A 131 -17.76 -7.27 -19.88
C PRO A 131 -18.97 -7.01 -18.97
N THR A 132 -19.02 -7.59 -17.77
CA THR A 132 -20.17 -7.49 -16.86
C THR A 132 -19.96 -6.54 -15.67
N ILE A 133 -18.73 -6.13 -15.42
CA ILE A 133 -18.40 -5.27 -14.26
C ILE A 133 -17.50 -4.13 -14.75
N GLU A 134 -17.84 -2.92 -14.35
CA GLU A 134 -17.02 -1.75 -14.66
C GLU A 134 -15.62 -1.92 -14.05
N THR A 135 -14.61 -1.67 -14.87
CA THR A 135 -13.21 -1.78 -14.47
C THR A 135 -12.91 -0.82 -13.31
N PRO A 136 -12.34 -1.30 -12.21
CA PRO A 136 -11.90 -0.44 -11.12
C PRO A 136 -10.97 0.65 -11.64
N ARG A 137 -11.13 1.86 -11.11
CA ARG A 137 -10.33 3.03 -11.47
C ARG A 137 -9.62 3.59 -10.25
N GLY A 138 -8.59 4.32 -10.53
CA GLY A 138 -7.81 5.05 -9.55
C GLY A 138 -6.39 4.49 -9.39
N VAL A 139 -5.43 5.38 -9.57
CA VAL A 139 -4.01 5.10 -9.38
C VAL A 139 -3.36 6.26 -8.64
N GLU A 140 -2.32 5.97 -7.87
CA GLU A 140 -1.60 6.98 -7.08
C GLU A 140 -0.11 6.70 -7.08
N CYS A 141 0.66 7.78 -7.19
CA CYS A 141 2.09 7.76 -6.98
C CYS A 141 2.42 8.64 -5.77
N VAL A 142 3.18 8.10 -4.86
CA VAL A 142 3.71 8.80 -3.69
C VAL A 142 5.22 8.67 -3.68
N SER A 143 5.91 9.60 -3.03
CA SER A 143 7.36 9.62 -2.95
C SER A 143 7.81 9.60 -1.49
N TRP A 144 8.83 8.81 -1.19
CA TRP A 144 9.48 8.81 0.11
C TRP A 144 10.52 9.93 0.16
N ASN A 145 10.40 10.78 1.18
CA ASN A 145 11.37 11.85 1.46
C ASN A 145 12.37 11.36 2.51
N THR A 146 13.60 11.07 2.09
CA THR A 146 14.65 10.55 2.96
C THR A 146 15.10 11.54 4.04
N LYS A 147 14.97 12.86 3.79
CA LYS A 147 15.36 13.89 4.76
C LYS A 147 14.35 14.05 5.89
N GLU A 148 13.10 13.76 5.61
CA GLU A 148 12.01 13.95 6.57
C GLU A 148 11.46 12.60 7.08
N ASN A 149 11.96 11.49 6.53
CA ASN A 149 11.52 10.12 6.82
C ASN A 149 10.00 9.98 6.73
N LYS A 150 9.41 10.47 5.64
CA LYS A 150 7.96 10.43 5.42
C LYS A 150 7.57 10.34 3.96
N TRP A 151 6.36 9.85 3.74
CA TRP A 151 5.71 9.86 2.44
C TRP A 151 5.18 11.26 2.08
N ALA A 152 5.19 11.57 0.79
CA ALA A 152 4.56 12.75 0.21
C ALA A 152 3.76 12.36 -1.05
N ALA A 153 2.58 12.94 -1.21
CA ALA A 153 1.79 12.78 -2.43
C ALA A 153 2.54 13.34 -3.63
N LYS A 154 2.54 12.61 -4.73
CA LYS A 154 3.15 13.06 -5.98
C LYS A 154 2.10 13.37 -7.04
N TRP A 155 1.25 12.40 -7.36
CA TRP A 155 0.11 12.59 -8.25
C TRP A 155 -0.91 11.46 -8.11
N THR A 156 -2.13 11.72 -8.52
CA THR A 156 -3.22 10.74 -8.61
C THR A 156 -3.96 10.86 -9.94
N ARG A 157 -4.59 9.78 -10.37
CA ARG A 157 -5.48 9.73 -11.53
C ARG A 157 -6.66 8.83 -11.22
N ALA A 158 -7.85 9.42 -11.04
CA ALA A 158 -9.09 8.69 -10.76
C ALA A 158 -9.75 8.08 -12.02
N ASP A 159 -9.35 8.53 -13.18
CA ASP A 159 -9.92 8.16 -14.49
C ASP A 159 -9.20 6.98 -15.17
N VAL A 160 -8.05 6.56 -14.62
CA VAL A 160 -7.24 5.47 -15.15
C VAL A 160 -7.55 4.18 -14.44
N SER A 161 -7.61 3.09 -15.19
CA SER A 161 -7.66 1.73 -14.66
C SER A 161 -6.37 0.99 -14.98
N SER A 162 -5.86 0.26 -14.01
CA SER A 162 -4.75 -0.68 -14.21
C SER A 162 -5.08 -1.97 -13.48
N PRO A 163 -5.51 -3.02 -14.18
CA PRO A 163 -5.86 -4.29 -13.56
C PRO A 163 -4.64 -5.07 -13.07
N SER A 164 -3.47 -4.72 -13.56
CA SER A 164 -2.20 -5.31 -13.14
C SER A 164 -1.10 -4.27 -13.20
N MET A 165 -0.18 -4.35 -12.24
CA MET A 165 1.08 -3.61 -12.27
C MET A 165 2.17 -4.55 -12.78
N ILE A 166 2.69 -4.26 -13.93
CA ILE A 166 3.77 -5.02 -14.58
C ILE A 166 5.06 -4.24 -14.45
#